data_d3dc444cd38ecdfd76218ea130644307
#
_entry.id   d3dc444cd38ecdfd76218ea130644307
#
_cell.length_a   1.000
_cell.length_b   1.000
_cell.length_c   1.000
_cell.angle_alpha   90.00
_cell.angle_beta   90.00
_cell.angle_gamma   90.00
#
_symmetry.space_group_name_H-M   'P 1'
#
loop_
_entity.id
_entity.type
_entity.pdbx_description
1 polymer ?
#
loop_
_entity_poly.entity_id
_entity_poly.type
_entity_poly.pdbx_seq_one_letter_code
_entity_poly.pdbx_strand_id
1 'polypeptide(L)'
;MTERVLLVDDEEEFLEIMAERMRVRDMEVTTSTSASEALELIAAESYDAVIMDFQMPEMDGIQALKAIREKKPEMQIILLTGHATVEKGVEAMKAGAMDFVEKPADLDALSEKIKKAHHQKAVIVQKQSQDKVIEMLQKYGM
;
A
#
# COMPACT_ATOMS: atom_id res chain seq x y z
N MET A 1 -11.86 10.28 -9.63
CA MET A 1 -10.78 9.40 -10.12
C MET A 1 -10.85 8.04 -9.44
N THR A 2 -10.58 7.00 -10.22
CA THR A 2 -10.61 5.62 -9.74
C THR A 2 -9.30 5.29 -9.01
N GLU A 3 -9.40 4.85 -7.78
CA GLU A 3 -8.23 4.39 -7.01
C GLU A 3 -7.79 3.02 -7.52
N ARG A 4 -6.49 2.83 -7.64
CA ARG A 4 -5.88 1.54 -8.00
C ARG A 4 -5.30 0.90 -6.76
N VAL A 5 -5.76 -0.29 -6.45
CA VAL A 5 -5.42 -1.01 -5.22
C VAL A 5 -4.82 -2.37 -5.54
N LEU A 6 -3.73 -2.71 -4.87
CA LEU A 6 -3.19 -4.06 -4.85
C LEU A 6 -3.54 -4.69 -3.50
N LEU A 7 -4.22 -5.82 -3.55
CA LEU A 7 -4.66 -6.54 -2.34
C LEU A 7 -3.88 -7.85 -2.25
N VAL A 8 -3.10 -8.01 -1.19
CA VAL A 8 -2.18 -9.14 -1.01
C VAL A 8 -2.53 -9.93 0.25
N ASP A 9 -2.87 -11.20 0.08
CA ASP A 9 -3.22 -12.08 1.19
C ASP A 9 -3.12 -13.52 0.72
N ASP A 10 -2.68 -14.44 1.56
CA ASP A 10 -2.57 -15.84 1.20
C ASP A 10 -3.92 -16.58 1.22
N GLU A 11 -4.96 -15.96 1.77
CA GLU A 11 -6.31 -16.52 1.77
C GLU A 11 -7.08 -16.10 0.51
N GLU A 12 -7.14 -16.99 -0.48
CA GLU A 12 -7.81 -16.70 -1.77
C GLU A 12 -9.26 -16.27 -1.62
N GLU A 13 -10.00 -16.93 -0.74
CA GLU A 13 -11.41 -16.61 -0.52
C GLU A 13 -11.58 -15.19 0.01
N PHE A 14 -10.75 -14.77 0.95
CA PHE A 14 -10.75 -13.41 1.47
C PHE A 14 -10.47 -12.41 0.34
N LEU A 15 -9.47 -12.68 -0.50
CA LEU A 15 -9.12 -11.82 -1.63
C LEU A 15 -10.29 -11.64 -2.60
N GLU A 16 -10.95 -12.73 -2.97
CA GLU A 16 -12.05 -12.70 -3.92
C GLU A 16 -13.22 -11.85 -3.40
N ILE A 17 -13.61 -12.09 -2.16
CA ILE A 17 -14.74 -11.37 -1.54
C ILE A 17 -14.40 -9.90 -1.39
N MET A 18 -13.24 -9.59 -0.87
CA MET A 18 -12.83 -8.21 -0.63
C MET A 18 -12.67 -7.44 -1.95
N ALA A 19 -12.03 -8.05 -2.94
CA ALA A 19 -11.82 -7.44 -4.24
C ALA A 19 -13.16 -7.13 -4.93
N GLU A 20 -14.11 -8.06 -4.87
CA GLU A 20 -15.44 -7.86 -5.45
C GLU A 20 -16.14 -6.67 -4.81
N ARG A 21 -16.13 -6.60 -3.48
CA ARG A 21 -16.76 -5.49 -2.74
C ARG A 21 -16.11 -4.16 -3.04
N MET A 22 -14.80 -4.14 -3.18
CA MET A 22 -14.06 -2.92 -3.51
C MET A 22 -14.34 -2.47 -4.94
N ARG A 23 -14.46 -3.40 -5.88
CA ARG A 23 -14.81 -3.08 -7.28
C ARG A 23 -16.20 -2.49 -7.39
N VAL A 24 -17.14 -2.92 -6.57
CA VAL A 24 -18.48 -2.31 -6.50
C VAL A 24 -18.40 -0.84 -6.09
N ARG A 25 -17.36 -0.46 -5.36
CA ARG A 25 -17.10 0.94 -4.98
C ARG A 25 -16.22 1.70 -5.97
N ASP A 26 -16.19 1.22 -7.22
CA ASP A 26 -15.45 1.84 -8.33
C ASP A 26 -13.92 1.87 -8.14
N MET A 27 -13.40 0.94 -7.36
CA MET A 27 -11.95 0.76 -7.24
C MET A 27 -11.46 -0.25 -8.27
N GLU A 28 -10.26 -0.01 -8.79
CA GLU A 28 -9.57 -0.93 -9.67
C GLU A 28 -8.66 -1.81 -8.80
N VAL A 29 -8.98 -3.10 -8.68
CA VAL A 29 -8.31 -3.98 -7.73
C VAL A 29 -7.58 -5.10 -8.45
N THR A 30 -6.29 -5.23 -8.13
CA THR A 30 -5.47 -6.37 -8.50
C THR A 30 -5.22 -7.18 -7.23
N THR A 31 -5.22 -8.49 -7.32
CA THR A 31 -4.99 -9.38 -6.18
C THR A 31 -3.73 -10.21 -6.37
N SER A 32 -3.11 -10.58 -5.26
CA SER A 32 -1.97 -11.49 -5.24
C SER A 32 -2.01 -12.33 -3.97
N THR A 33 -1.70 -13.62 -4.09
CA THR A 33 -1.62 -14.53 -2.95
C THR A 33 -0.19 -14.67 -2.42
N SER A 34 0.76 -14.02 -3.06
CA SER A 34 2.19 -14.17 -2.79
C SER A 34 2.86 -12.82 -2.59
N ALA A 35 3.67 -12.70 -1.55
CA ALA A 35 4.45 -11.48 -1.30
C ALA A 35 5.45 -11.22 -2.43
N SER A 36 6.10 -12.26 -2.94
CA SER A 36 7.08 -12.12 -4.03
C SER A 36 6.42 -11.64 -5.32
N GLU A 37 5.26 -12.18 -5.67
CA GLU A 37 4.49 -11.71 -6.82
C GLU A 37 4.05 -10.26 -6.63
N ALA A 38 3.60 -9.91 -5.43
CA ALA A 38 3.20 -8.53 -5.10
C ALA A 38 4.36 -7.56 -5.32
N LEU A 39 5.57 -7.91 -4.91
CA LEU A 39 6.75 -7.07 -5.12
C LEU A 39 7.04 -6.87 -6.60
N GLU A 40 6.87 -7.89 -7.43
CA GLU A 40 7.02 -7.77 -8.88
C GLU A 40 5.97 -6.84 -9.48
N LEU A 41 4.71 -6.97 -9.04
CA LEU A 41 3.62 -6.11 -9.51
C LEU A 41 3.87 -4.65 -9.13
N ILE A 42 4.32 -4.41 -7.91
CA ILE A 42 4.63 -3.05 -7.43
C ILE A 42 5.79 -2.44 -8.23
N ALA A 43 6.79 -3.24 -8.59
CA ALA A 43 7.89 -2.77 -9.41
C ALA A 43 7.44 -2.40 -10.84
N ALA A 44 6.48 -3.12 -11.38
CA ALA A 44 6.02 -2.96 -12.76
C ALA A 44 4.92 -1.89 -12.93
N GLU A 45 4.09 -1.69 -11.92
CA GLU A 45 2.92 -0.84 -12.01
C GLU A 45 2.77 0.09 -10.81
N SER A 46 1.98 1.13 -10.99
CA SER A 46 1.68 2.09 -9.93
C SER A 46 0.34 1.79 -9.28
N TYR A 47 0.30 1.84 -7.94
CA TYR A 47 -0.94 1.68 -7.17
C TYR A 47 -1.08 2.86 -6.21
N ASP A 48 -2.32 3.20 -5.88
CA ASP A 48 -2.61 4.22 -4.87
C ASP A 48 -2.44 3.67 -3.47
N ALA A 49 -2.81 2.41 -3.28
CA ALA A 49 -2.64 1.73 -2.00
C ALA A 49 -2.31 0.26 -2.23
N VAL A 50 -1.47 -0.27 -1.35
CA VAL A 50 -1.21 -1.70 -1.23
C VAL A 50 -1.76 -2.12 0.11
N ILE A 51 -2.68 -3.07 0.11
CA ILE A 51 -3.26 -3.64 1.33
C ILE A 51 -2.70 -5.04 1.45
N MET A 52 -1.95 -5.30 2.50
CA MET A 52 -1.17 -6.51 2.64
C MET A 52 -1.36 -7.16 4.00
N ASP A 53 -1.52 -8.49 4.00
CA ASP A 53 -1.56 -9.24 5.24
C ASP A 53 -0.22 -9.11 5.97
N PHE A 54 -0.27 -8.90 7.28
CA PHE A 54 0.91 -8.80 8.14
C PHE A 54 1.73 -10.09 8.13
N GLN A 55 1.07 -11.24 8.06
CA GLN A 55 1.75 -12.54 8.08
C GLN A 55 1.42 -13.36 6.85
N MET A 56 2.45 -13.72 6.09
CA MET A 56 2.34 -14.61 4.95
C MET A 56 3.47 -15.65 4.99
N PRO A 57 3.25 -16.84 4.43
CA PRO A 57 4.21 -17.95 4.57
C PRO A 57 5.63 -17.66 4.09
N GLU A 58 5.77 -16.86 3.04
CA GLU A 58 7.06 -16.62 2.38
C GLU A 58 7.83 -15.43 2.95
N MET A 59 7.10 -14.44 3.43
CA MET A 59 7.70 -13.17 3.87
C MET A 59 6.71 -12.48 4.78
N ASP A 60 7.15 -11.98 5.92
CA ASP A 60 6.25 -11.23 6.77
C ASP A 60 5.98 -9.83 6.20
N GLY A 61 4.86 -9.25 6.62
CA GLY A 61 4.43 -7.95 6.12
C GLY A 61 5.42 -6.83 6.38
N ILE A 62 6.15 -6.89 7.47
CA ILE A 62 7.16 -5.87 7.82
C ILE A 62 8.33 -5.92 6.85
N GLN A 63 8.82 -7.11 6.51
CA GLN A 63 9.90 -7.28 5.54
C GLN A 63 9.47 -6.79 4.16
N ALA A 64 8.26 -7.15 3.74
CA ALA A 64 7.70 -6.70 2.46
C ALA A 64 7.55 -5.17 2.43
N LEU A 65 7.02 -4.61 3.51
CA LEU A 65 6.86 -3.16 3.65
C LEU A 65 8.18 -2.41 3.51
N LYS A 66 9.22 -2.87 4.20
CA LYS A 66 10.54 -2.26 4.11
C LYS A 66 11.11 -2.32 2.69
N ALA A 67 10.96 -3.46 2.02
CA ALA A 67 11.41 -3.63 0.63
C ALA A 67 10.69 -2.67 -0.32
N ILE A 68 9.39 -2.50 -0.15
CA ILE A 68 8.59 -1.59 -0.98
C ILE A 68 8.98 -0.13 -0.71
N ARG A 69 9.09 0.25 0.57
CA ARG A 69 9.43 1.62 0.94
C ARG A 69 10.79 2.05 0.40
N GLU A 70 11.75 1.13 0.35
CA GLU A 70 13.07 1.40 -0.19
C GLU A 70 13.03 1.72 -1.68
N LYS A 71 12.24 0.98 -2.44
CA LYS A 71 12.16 1.13 -3.91
C LYS A 71 11.15 2.18 -4.35
N LYS A 72 10.04 2.32 -3.64
CA LYS A 72 8.95 3.23 -4.00
C LYS A 72 8.44 3.97 -2.76
N PRO A 73 9.14 5.00 -2.32
CA PRO A 73 8.77 5.73 -1.09
C PRO A 73 7.39 6.42 -1.15
N GLU A 74 6.85 6.67 -2.34
CA GLU A 74 5.52 7.25 -2.51
C GLU A 74 4.39 6.24 -2.30
N MET A 75 4.70 4.94 -2.29
CA MET A 75 3.68 3.89 -2.15
C MET A 75 3.08 3.89 -0.75
N GLN A 76 1.76 3.88 -0.68
CA GLN A 76 1.03 3.86 0.58
C GLN A 76 0.63 2.42 0.89
N ILE A 77 1.03 1.94 2.07
CA ILE A 77 0.84 0.56 2.47
C ILE A 77 0.02 0.48 3.73
N ILE A 78 -1.06 -0.30 3.66
CA ILE A 78 -1.94 -0.58 4.80
C ILE A 78 -1.76 -2.06 5.13
N LEU A 79 -1.35 -2.37 6.36
CA LEU A 79 -1.20 -3.75 6.80
C LEU A 79 -2.48 -4.25 7.45
N LEU A 80 -2.91 -5.45 7.09
CA LEU A 80 -4.05 -6.14 7.69
C LEU A 80 -3.55 -7.32 8.52
N THR A 81 -4.23 -7.61 9.62
CA THR A 81 -3.91 -8.77 10.44
C THR A 81 -5.16 -9.36 11.07
N GLY A 82 -5.20 -10.68 11.20
CA GLY A 82 -6.25 -11.37 11.96
C GLY A 82 -6.06 -11.25 13.47
N HIS A 83 -4.89 -10.79 13.91
CA HIS A 83 -4.58 -10.67 15.33
C HIS A 83 -3.72 -9.43 15.59
N ALA A 84 -4.38 -8.30 15.80
CA ALA A 84 -3.71 -7.03 16.07
C ALA A 84 -3.24 -6.96 17.53
N THR A 85 -2.01 -6.45 17.72
CA THR A 85 -1.47 -6.11 19.03
C THR A 85 -0.85 -4.73 18.94
N VAL A 86 -0.67 -4.07 20.09
CA VAL A 86 -0.01 -2.77 20.13
C VAL A 86 1.42 -2.88 19.59
N GLU A 87 2.13 -3.94 19.93
CA GLU A 87 3.50 -4.18 19.46
C GLU A 87 3.58 -4.27 17.93
N LYS A 88 2.70 -5.05 17.32
CA LYS A 88 2.65 -5.18 15.87
C LYS A 88 2.32 -3.84 15.19
N GLY A 89 1.37 -3.10 15.76
CA GLY A 89 1.00 -1.78 15.24
C GLY A 89 2.15 -0.80 15.28
N VAL A 90 2.86 -0.74 16.41
CA VAL A 90 4.04 0.13 16.56
C VAL A 90 5.12 -0.26 15.55
N GLU A 91 5.39 -1.54 15.41
CA GLU A 91 6.38 -2.05 14.45
C GLU A 91 6.02 -1.67 13.02
N ALA A 92 4.74 -1.85 12.64
CA ALA A 92 4.26 -1.49 11.32
C ALA A 92 4.42 -0.01 11.01
N MET A 93 4.00 0.84 11.95
CA MET A 93 4.09 2.29 11.75
C MET A 93 5.53 2.77 11.70
N LYS A 94 6.42 2.21 12.50
CA LYS A 94 7.85 2.52 12.47
C LYS A 94 8.50 2.10 11.15
N ALA A 95 8.03 1.00 10.56
CA ALA A 95 8.53 0.52 9.27
C ALA A 95 8.00 1.33 8.08
N GLY A 96 7.05 2.24 8.31
CA GLY A 96 6.54 3.13 7.30
C GLY A 96 5.17 2.78 6.74
N ALA A 97 4.39 1.93 7.41
CA ALA A 97 3.02 1.68 7.02
C ALA A 97 2.19 2.95 7.19
N MET A 98 1.26 3.18 6.28
CA MET A 98 0.30 4.26 6.43
C MET A 98 -0.68 3.98 7.56
N ASP A 99 -1.09 2.72 7.68
CA ASP A 99 -2.02 2.29 8.70
C ASP A 99 -1.90 0.78 8.96
N PHE A 100 -2.54 0.34 10.03
CA PHE A 100 -2.53 -1.04 10.50
C PHE A 100 -3.93 -1.38 10.99
N VAL A 101 -4.57 -2.35 10.35
CA VAL A 101 -6.00 -2.64 10.53
C VAL A 101 -6.21 -4.11 10.87
N GLU A 102 -7.12 -4.37 11.80
CA GLU A 102 -7.48 -5.75 12.18
C GLU A 102 -8.62 -6.27 11.31
N LYS A 103 -8.52 -7.54 10.89
CA LYS A 103 -9.60 -8.24 10.22
C LYS A 103 -10.68 -8.64 11.23
N PRO A 104 -11.98 -8.65 10.86
CA PRO A 104 -12.52 -8.24 9.58
C PRO A 104 -12.50 -6.73 9.41
N ALA A 105 -12.03 -6.25 8.27
CA ALA A 105 -11.95 -4.82 8.02
C ALA A 105 -13.33 -4.27 7.65
N ASP A 106 -13.71 -3.16 8.28
CA ASP A 106 -14.88 -2.41 7.87
C ASP A 106 -14.56 -1.77 6.51
N LEU A 107 -15.35 -2.14 5.51
CA LEU A 107 -15.08 -1.71 4.14
C LEU A 107 -15.23 -0.19 3.95
N ASP A 108 -16.15 0.44 4.66
CA ASP A 108 -16.31 1.89 4.59
C ASP A 108 -15.09 2.60 5.17
N ALA A 109 -14.61 2.13 6.32
CA ALA A 109 -13.40 2.66 6.95
C ALA A 109 -12.18 2.42 6.06
N LEU A 110 -12.07 1.24 5.47
CA LEU A 110 -10.96 0.91 4.58
C LEU A 110 -10.99 1.77 3.31
N SER A 111 -12.17 2.01 2.75
CA SER A 111 -12.35 2.87 1.58
C SER A 111 -11.86 4.30 1.85
N GLU A 112 -12.18 4.84 3.03
CA GLU A 112 -11.69 6.16 3.44
C GLU A 112 -10.16 6.19 3.53
N LYS A 113 -9.55 5.13 4.06
CA LYS A 113 -8.09 5.02 4.14
C LYS A 113 -7.45 4.94 2.75
N ILE A 114 -8.09 4.26 1.81
CA ILE A 114 -7.62 4.16 0.43
C ILE A 114 -7.67 5.53 -0.28
N LYS A 115 -8.74 6.28 -0.07
CA LYS A 115 -8.86 7.63 -0.61
C LYS A 115 -7.77 8.55 -0.03
N LYS A 116 -7.52 8.44 1.26
CA LYS A 116 -6.45 9.16 1.93
C LYS A 116 -5.08 8.77 1.36
N ALA A 117 -4.88 7.48 1.09
CA ALA A 117 -3.65 6.96 0.48
C ALA A 117 -3.43 7.56 -0.91
N HIS A 118 -4.47 7.62 -1.73
CA HIS A 118 -4.42 8.24 -3.05
C HIS A 118 -3.97 9.71 -2.95
N HIS A 119 -4.56 10.44 -2.03
CA HIS A 119 -4.23 11.85 -1.81
C HIS A 119 -2.79 12.03 -1.32
N GLN A 120 -2.36 11.24 -0.35
CA GLN A 120 -1.01 11.32 0.20
C GLN A 120 0.05 10.99 -0.86
N LYS A 121 -0.21 9.99 -1.69
CA LYS A 121 0.68 9.63 -2.80
C LYS A 121 0.82 10.80 -3.77
N ALA A 122 -0.29 11.44 -4.13
CA ALA A 122 -0.27 12.58 -5.05
C ALA A 122 0.57 13.72 -4.50
N VAL A 123 0.46 14.02 -3.21
CA VAL A 123 1.25 15.07 -2.54
C VAL A 123 2.75 14.72 -2.57
N ILE A 124 3.11 13.48 -2.26
CA ILE A 124 4.51 13.03 -2.27
C ILE A 124 5.11 13.13 -3.68
N VAL A 125 4.38 12.64 -4.69
CA VAL A 125 4.84 12.69 -6.08
C VAL A 125 5.03 14.13 -6.56
N GLN A 126 4.14 15.03 -6.19
CA GLN A 126 4.26 16.44 -6.53
C GLN A 126 5.50 17.06 -5.89
N LYS A 127 5.78 16.74 -4.63
CA LYS A 127 6.96 17.23 -3.93
C LYS A 127 8.24 16.70 -4.57
N GLN A 128 8.30 15.43 -4.91
CA GLN A 128 9.45 14.84 -5.60
C GLN A 128 9.72 15.54 -6.92
N SER A 129 8.67 15.87 -7.66
CA SER A 129 8.76 16.61 -8.92
C SER A 129 9.32 17.99 -8.74
N GLN A 130 8.85 18.74 -7.71
CA GLN A 130 9.35 20.07 -7.38
C GLN A 130 10.82 20.04 -6.97
N ASP A 131 11.21 19.09 -6.12
CA ASP A 131 12.60 18.93 -5.67
C ASP A 131 13.53 18.66 -6.86
N LYS A 132 13.07 17.87 -7.82
CA LYS A 132 13.82 17.55 -9.02
C LYS A 132 14.03 18.77 -9.90
N VAL A 133 13.02 19.62 -10.03
CA VAL A 133 13.13 20.88 -10.78
C VAL A 133 14.12 21.84 -10.11
N ILE A 134 14.05 21.96 -8.80
CA ILE A 134 14.97 22.81 -8.02
C ILE A 134 16.41 22.33 -8.20
N GLU A 135 16.63 21.03 -8.11
CA GLU A 135 17.94 20.40 -8.31
C GLU A 135 18.50 20.72 -9.70
N MET A 136 17.67 20.60 -10.74
CA MET A 136 18.05 20.95 -12.10
C MET A 136 18.43 22.42 -12.25
N LEU A 137 17.66 23.32 -11.66
CA LEU A 137 17.94 24.75 -11.70
C LEU A 137 19.27 25.07 -11.02
N GLN A 138 19.53 24.47 -9.87
CA GLN A 138 20.81 24.64 -9.16
C GLN A 138 21.99 24.14 -9.99
N LYS A 139 21.82 22.96 -10.61
CA LYS A 139 22.87 22.32 -11.42
C LYS A 139 23.25 23.15 -12.64
N TYR A 140 22.31 23.81 -13.28
CA TYR A 140 22.54 24.59 -14.50
C TYR A 140 22.65 26.09 -14.27
N GLY A 141 22.72 26.53 -13.02
CA GLY A 141 22.95 27.93 -12.69
C GLY A 141 21.80 28.87 -13.01
N MET A 142 20.60 28.32 -13.05
CA MET A 142 19.39 29.09 -13.35
C MET A 142 18.57 29.43 -12.13
#